data_da1d114ce747d65fc22caa52376bd152
#
_entry.id   da1d114ce747d65fc22caa52376bd152
#
_cell.length_a   1.000
_cell.length_b   1.000
_cell.length_c   1.000
_cell.angle_alpha   90.00
_cell.angle_beta   90.00
_cell.angle_gamma   90.00
#
_symmetry.space_group_name_H-M   'P 1'
#
loop_
_entity.id
_entity.type
_entity.pdbx_description
1 polymer ?
#
loop_
_entity_poly.entity_id
_entity_poly.type
_entity_poly.pdbx_seq_one_letter_code
_entity_poly.pdbx_strand_id
1 'polypeptide(L)'
;MKEYEIDYGSFIGGWYIPEDVCDDVIDLYNSEKENWIDGQCGDNEVNHEWKKNTEMFIRPPEFKDKLSTYLPHLSNCLVSYRQKYPYCDNVGVYDLLGANIKIQHYKPGEGFYEWHCENDGRSTINRHLVFMTYLNTLDNAGTEFWYQKTTTPCEKGLTIIWPATWTHTHRGVTNYEGEKSIITGWFSFHADQ
;
A
#
# COMPACT_ATOMS: atom_id res chain seq x y z
N MET A 1 3.45 -6.09 -18.01
CA MET A 1 2.35 -6.25 -17.03
C MET A 1 1.06 -5.67 -17.61
N LYS A 2 -0.12 -6.23 -17.25
CA LYS A 2 -1.42 -5.64 -17.58
C LYS A 2 -1.59 -4.37 -16.76
N GLU A 3 -1.91 -3.25 -17.41
CA GLU A 3 -2.20 -1.98 -16.73
C GLU A 3 -3.69 -1.93 -16.35
N TYR A 4 -3.98 -1.38 -15.19
CA TYR A 4 -5.31 -0.98 -14.77
C TYR A 4 -5.59 0.43 -15.31
N GLU A 5 -6.67 0.57 -16.06
CA GLU A 5 -7.03 1.85 -16.67
C GLU A 5 -7.64 2.79 -15.64
N ILE A 6 -6.95 3.91 -15.40
CA ILE A 6 -7.38 4.99 -14.53
C ILE A 6 -7.01 6.33 -15.18
N ASP A 7 -7.78 7.39 -14.88
CA ASP A 7 -7.52 8.71 -15.44
C ASP A 7 -6.07 9.15 -15.20
N TYR A 8 -5.40 9.57 -16.28
CA TYR A 8 -4.02 10.03 -16.24
C TYR A 8 -3.81 11.22 -15.29
N GLY A 9 -4.76 12.15 -15.26
CA GLY A 9 -4.72 13.33 -14.39
C GLY A 9 -4.88 13.02 -12.90
N SER A 10 -5.24 11.77 -12.57
CA SER A 10 -5.32 11.32 -11.17
C SER A 10 -3.98 11.17 -10.49
N PHE A 11 -2.88 11.00 -11.23
CA PHE A 11 -1.56 10.60 -10.75
C PHE A 11 -1.54 9.26 -10.00
N ILE A 12 -2.57 8.44 -10.16
CA ILE A 12 -2.63 7.07 -9.67
C ILE A 12 -2.27 6.16 -10.83
N GLY A 13 -1.34 5.24 -10.64
CA GLY A 13 -1.01 4.18 -11.59
C GLY A 13 -1.35 2.82 -11.01
N GLY A 14 -1.79 1.88 -11.84
CA GLY A 14 -2.13 0.54 -11.41
C GLY A 14 -1.67 -0.53 -12.40
N TRP A 15 -1.14 -1.64 -11.90
CA TRP A 15 -0.69 -2.79 -12.70
C TRP A 15 -0.97 -4.09 -11.97
N TYR A 16 -1.26 -5.15 -12.71
CA TYR A 16 -1.50 -6.46 -12.14
C TYR A 16 -0.21 -7.27 -12.07
N ILE A 17 0.16 -7.70 -10.87
CA ILE A 17 1.20 -8.70 -10.63
C ILE A 17 0.58 -10.11 -10.65
N PRO A 18 1.37 -11.19 -10.81
CA PRO A 18 0.86 -12.55 -10.78
C PRO A 18 0.16 -12.89 -9.46
N GLU A 19 -0.93 -13.64 -9.54
CA GLU A 19 -1.76 -13.97 -8.37
C GLU A 19 -1.06 -14.92 -7.39
N ASP A 20 -0.20 -15.81 -7.87
CA ASP A 20 0.63 -16.71 -7.06
C ASP A 20 1.60 -15.95 -6.15
N VAL A 21 2.10 -14.78 -6.60
CA VAL A 21 2.90 -13.89 -5.75
C VAL A 21 2.08 -13.34 -4.58
N CYS A 22 0.78 -13.08 -4.79
CA CYS A 22 -0.11 -12.67 -3.71
C CYS A 22 -0.36 -13.81 -2.71
N ASP A 23 -0.46 -15.06 -3.21
CA ASP A 23 -0.58 -16.24 -2.36
C ASP A 23 0.66 -16.42 -1.47
N ASP A 24 1.87 -16.28 -2.03
CA ASP A 24 3.12 -16.31 -1.26
C ASP A 24 3.12 -15.30 -0.10
N VAL A 25 2.63 -14.08 -0.34
CA VAL A 25 2.55 -13.03 0.69
C VAL A 25 1.51 -13.38 1.77
N ILE A 26 0.37 -13.96 1.38
CA ILE A 26 -0.65 -14.45 2.33
C ILE A 26 -0.11 -15.60 3.17
N ASP A 27 0.60 -16.54 2.55
CA ASP A 27 1.22 -17.67 3.24
C ASP A 27 2.28 -17.21 4.24
N LEU A 28 3.12 -16.23 3.87
CA LEU A 28 4.04 -15.58 4.79
C LEU A 28 3.30 -14.99 6.00
N TYR A 29 2.26 -14.19 5.78
CA TYR A 29 1.46 -13.59 6.84
C TYR A 29 0.87 -14.66 7.78
N ASN A 30 0.31 -15.73 7.22
CA ASN A 30 -0.29 -16.81 8.00
C ASN A 30 0.73 -17.66 8.77
N SER A 31 1.97 -17.74 8.29
CA SER A 31 3.05 -18.51 8.94
C SER A 31 3.66 -17.80 10.15
N GLU A 32 3.51 -16.47 10.26
CA GLU A 32 4.15 -15.65 11.31
C GLU A 32 3.09 -14.99 12.23
N LYS A 33 2.12 -15.75 12.73
CA LYS A 33 1.02 -15.23 13.57
C LYS A 33 1.49 -14.57 14.85
N GLU A 34 2.63 -14.97 15.38
CA GLU A 34 3.26 -14.36 16.54
C GLU A 34 3.71 -12.90 16.31
N ASN A 35 3.86 -12.50 15.05
CA ASN A 35 4.24 -11.14 14.66
C ASN A 35 3.03 -10.24 14.34
N TRP A 36 1.80 -10.76 14.50
CA TRP A 36 0.60 -9.97 14.26
C TRP A 36 0.33 -9.02 15.42
N ILE A 37 0.01 -7.78 15.06
CA ILE A 37 -0.36 -6.74 16.01
C ILE A 37 -1.64 -6.05 15.56
N ASP A 38 -2.30 -5.36 16.48
CA ASP A 38 -3.40 -4.45 16.14
C ASP A 38 -2.91 -3.33 15.23
N GLY A 39 -3.74 -2.95 14.28
CA GLY A 39 -3.43 -1.91 13.32
C GLY A 39 -3.13 -0.57 13.97
N GLN A 40 -2.00 0.03 13.57
CA GLN A 40 -1.52 1.29 14.11
C GLN A 40 -1.75 2.44 13.11
N CYS A 41 -2.03 3.62 13.63
CA CYS A 41 -2.11 4.89 12.89
C CYS A 41 -1.29 5.98 13.59
N GLY A 42 -0.93 7.03 12.85
CA GLY A 42 -0.12 8.14 13.38
C GLY A 42 1.19 7.66 14.00
N ASP A 43 1.48 8.11 15.23
CA ASP A 43 2.71 7.81 15.98
C ASP A 43 2.66 6.41 16.67
N ASN A 44 2.23 5.39 15.95
CA ASN A 44 2.05 4.00 16.41
C ASN A 44 0.93 3.84 17.45
N GLU A 45 -0.07 4.69 17.42
CA GLU A 45 -1.24 4.58 18.27
C GLU A 45 -2.24 3.58 17.71
N VAL A 46 -2.85 2.77 18.58
CA VAL A 46 -4.01 1.93 18.25
C VAL A 46 -5.27 2.74 18.51
N ASN A 47 -5.99 3.08 17.44
CA ASN A 47 -7.28 3.78 17.52
C ASN A 47 -8.30 3.08 16.62
N HIS A 48 -9.14 2.25 17.22
CA HIS A 48 -10.12 1.43 16.50
C HIS A 48 -11.28 2.23 15.90
N GLU A 49 -11.45 3.51 16.26
CA GLU A 49 -12.41 4.41 15.60
C GLU A 49 -11.87 4.91 14.25
N TRP A 50 -10.55 5.00 14.11
CA TRP A 50 -9.90 5.44 12.88
C TRP A 50 -9.52 4.27 11.98
N LYS A 51 -8.95 3.21 12.58
CA LYS A 51 -8.45 2.05 11.86
C LYS A 51 -8.61 0.80 12.71
N LYS A 52 -9.19 -0.22 12.13
CA LYS A 52 -9.28 -1.54 12.75
C LYS A 52 -8.85 -2.62 11.76
N ASN A 53 -7.80 -3.35 12.09
CA ASN A 53 -7.27 -4.48 11.33
C ASN A 53 -6.19 -5.19 12.14
N THR A 54 -5.71 -6.31 11.63
CA THR A 54 -4.46 -6.94 12.09
C THR A 54 -3.36 -6.65 11.08
N GLU A 55 -2.16 -6.32 11.53
CA GLU A 55 -1.03 -6.05 10.64
C GLU A 55 0.26 -6.73 11.09
N MET A 56 1.14 -6.99 10.11
CA MET A 56 2.49 -7.50 10.33
C MET A 56 3.47 -6.57 9.61
N PHE A 57 4.54 -6.19 10.32
CA PHE A 57 5.62 -5.36 9.76
C PHE A 57 6.75 -6.24 9.25
N ILE A 58 7.25 -5.93 8.05
CA ILE A 58 8.47 -6.49 7.48
C ILE A 58 9.47 -5.34 7.38
N ARG A 59 10.63 -5.50 8.01
CA ARG A 59 11.68 -4.47 8.07
C ARG A 59 12.62 -4.58 6.88
N PRO A 60 13.29 -3.48 6.45
CA PRO A 60 14.19 -3.50 5.30
C PRO A 60 15.24 -4.63 5.30
N PRO A 61 15.89 -5.02 6.42
CA PRO A 61 16.83 -6.14 6.43
C PRO A 61 16.19 -7.50 6.08
N GLU A 62 14.88 -7.65 6.31
CA GLU A 62 14.13 -8.89 6.06
C GLU A 62 13.57 -8.97 4.63
N PHE A 63 13.60 -7.88 3.86
CA PHE A 63 12.96 -7.79 2.54
C PHE A 63 13.47 -8.87 1.58
N LYS A 64 14.79 -9.10 1.55
CA LYS A 64 15.40 -10.08 0.64
C LYS A 64 14.91 -11.50 0.92
N ASP A 65 14.71 -11.84 2.16
CA ASP A 65 14.35 -13.20 2.57
C ASP A 65 12.84 -13.42 2.52
N LYS A 66 12.06 -12.44 3.04
CA LYS A 66 10.61 -12.58 3.20
C LYS A 66 9.80 -12.16 1.97
N LEU A 67 10.32 -11.25 1.15
CA LEU A 67 9.60 -10.67 0.00
C LEU A 67 10.33 -10.89 -1.34
N SER A 68 11.15 -11.92 -1.43
CA SER A 68 11.97 -12.21 -2.63
C SER A 68 11.14 -12.43 -3.90
N THR A 69 9.93 -12.99 -3.79
CA THR A 69 9.00 -13.19 -4.92
C THR A 69 8.23 -11.91 -5.25
N TYR A 70 7.90 -11.09 -4.26
CA TYR A 70 7.08 -9.88 -4.42
C TYR A 70 7.87 -8.67 -4.95
N LEU A 71 9.05 -8.40 -4.40
CA LEU A 71 9.81 -7.16 -4.68
C LEU A 71 10.18 -6.95 -6.16
N PRO A 72 10.51 -7.98 -6.96
CA PRO A 72 10.76 -7.80 -8.39
C PRO A 72 9.53 -7.27 -9.14
N HIS A 73 8.33 -7.73 -8.78
CA HIS A 73 7.08 -7.28 -9.38
C HIS A 73 6.73 -5.85 -8.95
N LEU A 74 6.91 -5.52 -7.67
CA LEU A 74 6.76 -4.14 -7.19
C LEU A 74 7.74 -3.18 -7.88
N SER A 75 9.00 -3.60 -8.06
CA SER A 75 10.00 -2.81 -8.80
C SER A 75 9.57 -2.54 -10.24
N ASN A 76 9.01 -3.55 -10.93
CA ASN A 76 8.46 -3.38 -12.28
C ASN A 76 7.26 -2.42 -12.32
N CYS A 77 6.39 -2.45 -11.28
CA CYS A 77 5.30 -1.47 -11.14
C CYS A 77 5.85 -0.05 -10.97
N LEU A 78 6.89 0.15 -10.16
CA LEU A 78 7.53 1.45 -9.97
C LEU A 78 8.16 1.96 -11.28
N VAL A 79 8.86 1.10 -12.04
CA VAL A 79 9.41 1.46 -13.36
C VAL A 79 8.29 1.92 -14.30
N SER A 80 7.17 1.19 -14.34
CA SER A 80 6.01 1.56 -15.17
C SER A 80 5.38 2.89 -14.70
N TYR A 81 5.30 3.12 -13.39
CA TYR A 81 4.81 4.38 -12.80
C TYR A 81 5.69 5.57 -13.21
N ARG A 82 7.01 5.43 -13.12
CA ARG A 82 8.00 6.45 -13.54
C ARG A 82 7.92 6.75 -15.05
N GLN A 83 7.67 5.73 -15.87
CA GLN A 83 7.45 5.94 -17.31
C GLN A 83 6.17 6.72 -17.59
N LYS A 84 5.11 6.45 -16.83
CA LYS A 84 3.81 7.13 -16.94
C LYS A 84 3.87 8.57 -16.41
N TYR A 85 4.58 8.80 -15.32
CA TYR A 85 4.69 10.08 -14.61
C TYR A 85 6.16 10.49 -14.41
N PRO A 86 6.90 10.87 -15.47
CA PRO A 86 8.35 11.00 -15.42
C PRO A 86 8.85 12.08 -14.47
N TYR A 87 8.05 13.09 -14.17
CA TYR A 87 8.44 14.14 -13.22
C TYR A 87 8.48 13.69 -11.76
N CYS A 88 7.97 12.51 -11.43
CA CYS A 88 8.13 11.95 -10.08
C CYS A 88 9.59 11.58 -9.75
N ASP A 89 10.46 11.47 -10.78
CA ASP A 89 11.89 11.21 -10.65
C ASP A 89 12.77 12.48 -10.67
N ASN A 90 12.20 13.65 -10.99
CA ASN A 90 12.93 14.93 -10.99
C ASN A 90 13.04 15.52 -9.56
N VAL A 91 13.32 14.67 -8.60
CA VAL A 91 13.40 14.96 -7.17
C VAL A 91 14.62 14.24 -6.58
N GLY A 92 14.78 14.24 -5.27
CA GLY A 92 15.85 13.48 -4.61
C GLY A 92 15.72 11.96 -4.78
N VAL A 93 16.73 11.23 -4.38
CA VAL A 93 16.74 9.76 -4.40
C VAL A 93 15.74 9.21 -3.39
N TYR A 94 14.93 8.26 -3.81
CA TYR A 94 13.96 7.57 -2.96
C TYR A 94 13.92 6.07 -3.27
N ASP A 95 13.67 5.26 -2.25
CA ASP A 95 13.52 3.80 -2.36
C ASP A 95 12.67 3.22 -1.22
N LEU A 96 12.68 1.89 -1.07
CA LEU A 96 11.97 1.16 -0.02
C LEU A 96 12.71 1.11 1.33
N LEU A 97 13.99 1.52 1.39
CA LEU A 97 14.85 1.28 2.55
C LEU A 97 14.54 2.21 3.73
N GLY A 98 13.80 3.28 3.48
CA GLY A 98 13.44 4.27 4.51
C GLY A 98 12.24 3.88 5.38
N ALA A 99 11.52 2.80 5.09
CA ALA A 99 10.30 2.45 5.80
C ALA A 99 10.03 0.93 5.83
N ASN A 100 9.21 0.49 6.79
CA ASN A 100 8.72 -0.88 6.83
C ASN A 100 7.64 -1.10 5.77
N ILE A 101 7.57 -2.33 5.25
CA ILE A 101 6.42 -2.82 4.49
C ILE A 101 5.44 -3.46 5.47
N LYS A 102 4.14 -3.27 5.25
CA LYS A 102 3.08 -3.81 6.09
C LYS A 102 2.21 -4.78 5.30
N ILE A 103 1.93 -5.94 5.87
CA ILE A 103 0.81 -6.78 5.44
C ILE A 103 -0.34 -6.47 6.39
N GLN A 104 -1.51 -6.17 5.84
CA GLN A 104 -2.69 -5.76 6.61
C GLN A 104 -3.86 -6.67 6.26
N HIS A 105 -4.52 -7.18 7.28
CA HIS A 105 -5.68 -8.04 7.15
C HIS A 105 -6.88 -7.43 7.87
N TYR A 106 -7.99 -7.33 7.18
CA TYR A 106 -9.24 -6.73 7.62
C TYR A 106 -10.34 -7.79 7.60
N LYS A 107 -10.96 -8.03 8.74
CA LYS A 107 -12.17 -8.86 8.87
C LYS A 107 -13.41 -8.09 8.41
N PRO A 108 -14.57 -8.77 8.21
CA PRO A 108 -15.81 -8.07 7.90
C PRO A 108 -16.11 -6.95 8.90
N GLY A 109 -16.37 -5.75 8.38
CA GLY A 109 -16.61 -4.54 9.16
C GLY A 109 -15.36 -3.81 9.62
N GLU A 110 -14.15 -4.35 9.42
CA GLU A 110 -12.89 -3.67 9.70
C GLU A 110 -12.42 -2.84 8.49
N GLY A 111 -11.66 -1.77 8.76
CA GLY A 111 -11.19 -0.83 7.74
C GLY A 111 -10.26 0.23 8.28
N PHE A 112 -9.71 1.03 7.38
CA PHE A 112 -9.15 2.34 7.70
C PHE A 112 -10.24 3.35 7.34
N TYR A 113 -10.97 3.79 8.34
CA TYR A 113 -12.21 4.57 8.16
C TYR A 113 -11.95 6.05 7.90
N GLU A 114 -10.89 6.59 8.51
CA GLU A 114 -10.55 8.00 8.41
C GLU A 114 -9.90 8.35 7.07
N TRP A 115 -10.28 9.52 6.55
CA TRP A 115 -9.62 10.13 5.43
C TRP A 115 -8.22 10.59 5.83
N HIS A 116 -7.20 10.08 5.17
CA HIS A 116 -5.80 10.36 5.49
C HIS A 116 -4.93 10.48 4.24
N CYS A 117 -3.76 11.05 4.43
CA CYS A 117 -2.64 10.95 3.50
C CYS A 117 -1.43 10.37 4.23
N GLU A 118 -0.39 10.02 3.49
CA GLU A 118 0.70 9.24 4.06
C GLU A 118 1.87 10.08 4.56
N ASN A 119 1.94 11.37 4.18
CA ASN A 119 2.96 12.30 4.67
C ASN A 119 2.32 13.49 5.41
N ASP A 120 1.58 13.18 6.44
CA ASP A 120 0.76 14.09 7.23
C ASP A 120 1.49 14.77 8.40
N GLY A 121 2.76 14.41 8.64
CA GLY A 121 3.49 14.93 9.79
C GLY A 121 5.02 14.87 9.63
N ARG A 122 5.71 15.36 10.67
CA ARG A 122 7.17 15.44 10.67
C ARG A 122 7.85 14.08 10.54
N SER A 123 7.27 13.04 11.12
CA SER A 123 7.80 11.66 11.07
C SER A 123 7.60 10.98 9.72
N THR A 124 6.70 11.51 8.88
CA THR A 124 6.27 10.90 7.62
C THR A 124 6.60 11.74 6.39
N ILE A 125 7.17 12.95 6.58
CA ILE A 125 7.39 13.93 5.51
C ILE A 125 8.31 13.43 4.37
N ASN A 126 9.14 12.44 4.64
CA ASN A 126 10.02 11.83 3.65
C ASN A 126 9.32 10.83 2.73
N ARG A 127 8.07 10.44 3.00
CA ARG A 127 7.31 9.57 2.12
C ARG A 127 6.96 10.29 0.83
N HIS A 128 7.40 9.74 -0.31
CA HIS A 128 7.21 10.33 -1.62
C HIS A 128 6.06 9.66 -2.38
N LEU A 129 6.13 8.34 -2.55
CA LEU A 129 5.08 7.55 -3.19
C LEU A 129 4.59 6.46 -2.24
N VAL A 130 3.33 6.14 -2.35
CA VAL A 130 2.70 4.98 -1.70
C VAL A 130 2.55 3.86 -2.72
N PHE A 131 2.75 2.62 -2.30
CA PHE A 131 2.32 1.46 -3.06
C PHE A 131 1.38 0.61 -2.21
N MET A 132 0.44 -0.04 -2.86
CA MET A 132 -0.45 -1.03 -2.24
C MET A 132 -0.83 -2.09 -3.25
N THR A 133 -0.76 -3.36 -2.84
CA THR A 133 -1.25 -4.49 -3.64
C THR A 133 -2.40 -5.17 -2.90
N TYR A 134 -3.51 -5.40 -3.58
CA TYR A 134 -4.58 -6.24 -3.07
C TYR A 134 -4.19 -7.71 -3.20
N LEU A 135 -4.23 -8.45 -2.10
CA LEU A 135 -3.80 -9.86 -2.06
C LEU A 135 -4.96 -10.83 -2.34
N ASN A 136 -6.19 -10.35 -2.29
CA ASN A 136 -7.39 -11.11 -2.66
C ASN A 136 -8.39 -10.21 -3.39
N THR A 137 -9.37 -10.83 -4.05
CA THR A 137 -10.49 -10.13 -4.67
C THR A 137 -11.68 -10.07 -3.71
N LEU A 138 -12.27 -8.88 -3.57
CA LEU A 138 -13.46 -8.66 -2.77
C LEU A 138 -14.26 -7.48 -3.34
N ASP A 139 -15.53 -7.70 -3.63
CA ASP A 139 -16.41 -6.65 -4.13
C ASP A 139 -16.59 -5.53 -3.09
N ASN A 140 -16.70 -4.29 -3.55
CA ASN A 140 -16.93 -3.11 -2.70
C ASN A 140 -15.94 -3.00 -1.51
N ALA A 141 -14.66 -3.27 -1.75
CA ALA A 141 -13.61 -3.27 -0.72
C ALA A 141 -12.34 -2.50 -1.15
N GLY A 142 -12.43 -1.68 -2.18
CA GLY A 142 -11.30 -0.96 -2.76
C GLY A 142 -10.76 0.20 -1.91
N THR A 143 -10.10 1.14 -2.56
CA THR A 143 -9.56 2.36 -1.97
C THR A 143 -10.21 3.57 -2.64
N GLU A 144 -10.81 4.44 -1.83
CA GLU A 144 -11.51 5.64 -2.25
C GLU A 144 -10.59 6.85 -2.11
N PHE A 145 -10.50 7.68 -3.18
CA PHE A 145 -9.68 8.89 -3.25
C PHE A 145 -10.56 10.14 -3.30
N TRP A 146 -10.42 11.02 -2.31
CA TRP A 146 -11.30 12.18 -2.13
C TRP A 146 -11.27 13.16 -3.30
N TYR A 147 -10.08 13.62 -3.69
CA TYR A 147 -9.94 14.67 -4.70
C TYR A 147 -10.05 14.12 -6.12
N GLN A 148 -9.61 12.90 -6.37
CA GLN A 148 -9.73 12.22 -7.67
C GLN A 148 -11.14 11.72 -7.93
N LYS A 149 -12.02 11.66 -6.89
CA LYS A 149 -13.40 11.15 -6.95
C LYS A 149 -13.47 9.79 -7.64
N THR A 150 -12.55 8.92 -7.29
CA THR A 150 -12.45 7.57 -7.83
C THR A 150 -12.29 6.56 -6.71
N THR A 151 -12.72 5.33 -6.98
CA THR A 151 -12.51 4.18 -6.10
C THR A 151 -11.88 3.08 -6.94
N THR A 152 -10.73 2.58 -6.51
CA THR A 152 -10.10 1.42 -7.15
C THR A 152 -10.82 0.14 -6.72
N PRO A 153 -10.89 -0.91 -7.57
CA PRO A 153 -11.42 -2.20 -7.14
C PRO A 153 -10.44 -2.89 -6.19
N CYS A 154 -10.94 -3.79 -5.35
CA CYS A 154 -10.13 -4.76 -4.63
C CYS A 154 -10.03 -6.04 -5.46
N GLU A 155 -9.07 -6.07 -6.37
CA GLU A 155 -8.79 -7.22 -7.25
C GLU A 155 -7.41 -7.78 -6.94
N LYS A 156 -7.33 -9.11 -6.77
CA LYS A 156 -6.07 -9.80 -6.47
C LYS A 156 -4.99 -9.50 -7.50
N GLY A 157 -3.82 -9.10 -7.02
CA GLY A 157 -2.67 -8.71 -7.84
C GLY A 157 -2.69 -7.25 -8.30
N LEU A 158 -3.80 -6.51 -8.19
CA LEU A 158 -3.80 -5.09 -8.51
C LEU A 158 -2.88 -4.33 -7.54
N THR A 159 -1.78 -3.86 -8.09
CA THR A 159 -0.81 -3.00 -7.40
C THR A 159 -1.00 -1.57 -7.86
N ILE A 160 -1.34 -0.67 -6.96
CA ILE A 160 -1.50 0.76 -7.22
C ILE A 160 -0.38 1.56 -6.57
N ILE A 161 0.06 2.63 -7.26
CA ILE A 161 1.07 3.58 -6.80
C ILE A 161 0.50 4.99 -6.96
N TRP A 162 0.70 5.86 -5.94
CA TRP A 162 0.23 7.25 -5.94
C TRP A 162 1.11 8.14 -5.05
N PRO A 163 1.07 9.48 -5.22
CA PRO A 163 1.79 10.42 -4.36
C PRO A 163 1.33 10.36 -2.91
N ALA A 164 2.26 10.42 -1.96
CA ALA A 164 1.97 10.30 -0.54
C ALA A 164 1.27 11.54 0.08
N THR A 165 1.18 12.65 -0.67
CA THR A 165 0.76 13.97 -0.19
C THR A 165 -0.76 14.08 0.01
N TRP A 166 -1.20 15.16 0.69
CA TRP A 166 -2.61 15.48 0.97
C TRP A 166 -3.49 15.55 -0.28
N THR A 167 -2.92 15.80 -1.46
CA THR A 167 -3.64 15.78 -2.74
C THR A 167 -4.24 14.41 -3.06
N HIS A 168 -3.73 13.35 -2.43
CA HIS A 168 -4.21 11.97 -2.56
C HIS A 168 -4.78 11.47 -1.23
N THR A 169 -5.55 12.32 -0.55
CA THR A 169 -6.32 11.91 0.62
C THR A 169 -7.25 10.76 0.24
N HIS A 170 -7.15 9.67 0.99
CA HIS A 170 -7.83 8.41 0.67
C HIS A 170 -8.27 7.67 1.94
N ARG A 171 -9.10 6.66 1.76
CA ARG A 171 -9.48 5.69 2.79
C ARG A 171 -9.82 4.33 2.19
N GLY A 172 -9.79 3.29 3.00
CA GLY A 172 -10.28 1.97 2.61
C GLY A 172 -11.80 1.93 2.61
N VAL A 173 -12.40 1.36 1.56
CA VAL A 173 -13.83 1.02 1.59
C VAL A 173 -14.01 -0.16 2.52
N THR A 174 -14.86 0.01 3.55
CA THR A 174 -15.18 -1.05 4.52
C THR A 174 -16.14 -2.06 3.89
N ASN A 175 -15.77 -3.32 3.94
CA ASN A 175 -16.63 -4.42 3.51
C ASN A 175 -17.15 -5.20 4.73
N TYR A 176 -18.42 -5.60 4.68
CA TYR A 176 -19.09 -6.31 5.78
C TYR A 176 -19.34 -7.80 5.50
N GLU A 177 -18.99 -8.27 4.28
CA GLU A 177 -19.31 -9.62 3.83
C GLU A 177 -18.09 -10.54 3.78
N GLY A 178 -16.89 -9.97 3.54
CA GLY A 178 -15.68 -10.74 3.36
C GLY A 178 -14.44 -10.11 4.01
N GLU A 179 -13.34 -10.86 3.98
CA GLU A 179 -12.04 -10.44 4.49
C GLU A 179 -11.23 -9.81 3.37
N LYS A 180 -10.46 -8.76 3.68
CA LYS A 180 -9.55 -8.09 2.77
C LYS A 180 -8.12 -8.18 3.29
N SER A 181 -7.19 -8.54 2.40
CA SER A 181 -5.75 -8.51 2.68
C SER A 181 -5.03 -7.65 1.67
N ILE A 182 -4.11 -6.83 2.15
CA ILE A 182 -3.25 -5.98 1.33
C ILE A 182 -1.79 -6.05 1.83
N ILE A 183 -0.85 -5.77 0.92
CA ILE A 183 0.52 -5.41 1.28
C ILE A 183 0.75 -3.96 0.83
N THR A 184 1.31 -3.13 1.72
CA THR A 184 1.49 -1.69 1.49
C THR A 184 2.78 -1.17 2.10
N GLY A 185 3.26 -0.05 1.58
CA GLY A 185 4.44 0.64 2.06
C GLY A 185 4.72 1.91 1.25
N TRP A 186 5.92 2.44 1.43
CA TRP A 186 6.29 3.74 0.89
C TRP A 186 7.65 3.68 0.20
N PHE A 187 7.75 4.39 -0.90
CA PHE A 187 9.03 4.83 -1.45
C PHE A 187 9.34 6.18 -0.80
N SER A 188 10.42 6.22 -0.02
CA SER A 188 10.76 7.38 0.81
C SER A 188 12.10 7.99 0.40
N PHE A 189 12.21 9.32 0.54
CA PHE A 189 13.50 10.00 0.39
C PHE A 189 14.46 9.54 1.48
N HIS A 190 15.73 9.44 1.12
CA HIS A 190 16.77 9.24 2.12
C HIS A 190 16.90 10.51 2.98
N ALA A 191 17.06 10.32 4.28
CA ALA A 191 17.57 11.40 5.12
C ALA A 191 18.98 11.75 4.63
N ASP A 192 19.26 13.03 4.43
CA ASP A 192 20.60 13.49 4.09
C ASP A 192 21.60 12.92 5.10
N GLN A 193 22.60 12.18 4.57
CA GLN A 193 23.73 11.70 5.35
C GLN A 193 24.68 12.85 5.66
#